data_8f80ae07ab61de29c3387324cc59439b
#
_entry.id   8f80ae07ab61de29c3387324cc59439b
#
_cell.length_a   1.000
_cell.length_b   1.000
_cell.length_c   1.000
_cell.angle_alpha   90.00
_cell.angle_beta   90.00
_cell.angle_gamma   90.00
#
_symmetry.space_group_name_H-M   'P 1'
#
loop_
_entity.id
_entity.type
_entity.pdbx_description
1 polymer ?
#
loop_
_entity_poly.entity_id
_entity_poly.type
_entity_poly.pdbx_seq_one_letter_code
_entity_poly.pdbx_strand_id
1 'polypeptide(L)'
;WFSNSDFVHVYSLDGSPCDTVIAALDGGLDKLMPGIRPSMLISGINLGPNLSQDVYHSGTVAAAKEAGLYGMPSIASSWASFDPDGMEIAIEATVNIVLNCLKVLDLEPPHVLERENRTGKEYLSSWPDIERKDALSTPSNLVLKAFQSGELFLNLNVPPHWNGLYKTTRLGMRWYRNAVKIGNDNSSTFTI
;
A
#
# COMPACT_ATOMS: atom_id res chain seq x y z
N TRP A 1 -5.69 -20.41 -9.27
CA TRP A 1 -4.25 -20.52 -9.51
C TRP A 1 -3.47 -20.95 -8.27
N PHE A 2 -4.16 -21.60 -7.35
CA PHE A 2 -3.55 -22.12 -6.15
C PHE A 2 -3.36 -23.61 -6.34
N SER A 3 -2.15 -24.11 -6.19
CA SER A 3 -1.87 -25.55 -6.19
C SER A 3 -2.31 -26.12 -4.83
N ASN A 4 -2.59 -27.42 -4.80
CA ASN A 4 -3.24 -28.12 -3.69
C ASN A 4 -2.54 -28.12 -2.31
N SER A 5 -1.49 -27.33 -2.12
CA SER A 5 -0.78 -27.19 -0.84
C SER A 5 -1.01 -25.84 -0.17
N ASP A 6 -1.85 -25.00 -0.75
CA ASP A 6 -1.78 -23.58 -0.45
C ASP A 6 -2.87 -23.18 0.47
N PHE A 7 -2.49 -22.83 1.67
CA PHE A 7 -3.37 -22.33 2.69
C PHE A 7 -3.64 -20.84 2.44
N VAL A 8 -4.76 -20.54 1.81
CA VAL A 8 -5.29 -19.19 1.78
C VAL A 8 -6.24 -19.03 2.94
N HIS A 9 -5.85 -18.25 3.93
CA HIS A 9 -6.72 -17.88 5.02
C HIS A 9 -7.40 -16.55 4.69
N VAL A 10 -8.71 -16.52 4.80
CA VAL A 10 -9.51 -15.32 4.55
C VAL A 10 -10.16 -14.86 5.84
N TYR A 11 -9.90 -13.62 6.21
CA TYR A 11 -10.50 -12.99 7.37
C TYR A 11 -11.19 -11.70 6.94
N SER A 12 -12.24 -11.31 7.63
CA SER A 12 -12.90 -10.02 7.43
C SER A 12 -12.91 -9.24 8.74
N LEU A 13 -12.73 -7.93 8.62
CA LEU A 13 -12.82 -6.98 9.70
C LEU A 13 -13.81 -5.88 9.32
N ASP A 14 -14.69 -5.53 10.24
CA ASP A 14 -15.55 -4.36 10.11
C ASP A 14 -14.75 -3.12 10.53
N GLY A 15 -14.22 -2.40 9.55
CA GLY A 15 -13.34 -1.27 9.76
C GLY A 15 -12.74 -0.75 8.46
N SER A 16 -11.88 0.26 8.57
CA SER A 16 -11.12 0.77 7.44
C SER A 16 -10.00 -0.19 7.02
N PRO A 17 -9.42 -0.03 5.83
CA PRO A 17 -8.25 -0.80 5.42
C PRO A 17 -7.07 -0.66 6.40
N CYS A 18 -6.87 0.50 7.01
CA CYS A 18 -5.85 0.69 8.05
C CYS A 18 -6.15 -0.13 9.30
N ASP A 19 -7.41 -0.17 9.74
CA ASP A 19 -7.79 -0.95 10.92
C ASP A 19 -7.51 -2.44 10.71
N THR A 20 -7.70 -2.93 9.47
CA THR A 20 -7.36 -4.31 9.11
C THR A 20 -5.87 -4.58 9.25
N VAL A 21 -5.01 -3.66 8.80
CA VAL A 21 -3.55 -3.78 8.92
C VAL A 21 -3.13 -3.73 10.39
N ILE A 22 -3.65 -2.77 11.15
CA ILE A 22 -3.38 -2.64 12.58
C ILE A 22 -3.79 -3.92 13.31
N ALA A 23 -5.03 -4.38 13.12
CA ALA A 23 -5.53 -5.59 13.76
C ALA A 23 -4.69 -6.83 13.43
N ALA A 24 -4.24 -6.95 12.18
CA ALA A 24 -3.39 -8.04 11.75
C ALA A 24 -2.01 -7.99 12.41
N LEU A 25 -1.35 -6.82 12.38
CA LEU A 25 0.05 -6.67 12.78
C LEU A 25 0.24 -6.42 14.29
N ASP A 26 -0.77 -5.92 14.99
CA ASP A 26 -0.76 -5.78 16.46
C ASP A 26 -1.18 -7.08 17.18
N GLY A 27 -0.78 -8.22 16.64
CA GLY A 27 -0.94 -9.53 17.28
C GLY A 27 -2.16 -10.33 16.82
N GLY A 28 -2.97 -9.81 15.89
CA GLY A 28 -4.08 -10.57 15.31
C GLY A 28 -3.60 -11.80 14.55
N LEU A 29 -2.57 -11.65 13.72
CA LEU A 29 -1.97 -12.76 13.00
C LEU A 29 -1.34 -13.81 13.91
N ASP A 30 -0.70 -13.39 14.99
CA ASP A 30 -0.12 -14.32 15.98
C ASP A 30 -1.17 -15.21 16.61
N LYS A 31 -2.40 -14.71 16.81
CA LYS A 31 -3.54 -15.47 17.33
C LYS A 31 -4.18 -16.37 16.29
N LEU A 32 -4.34 -15.86 15.06
CA LEU A 32 -5.07 -16.56 14.00
C LEU A 32 -4.18 -17.56 13.27
N MET A 33 -2.89 -17.26 13.14
CA MET A 33 -1.90 -18.06 12.42
C MET A 33 -0.57 -18.11 13.20
N PRO A 34 -0.53 -18.82 14.35
CA PRO A 34 0.66 -18.87 15.18
C PRO A 34 1.91 -19.33 14.40
N GLY A 35 2.99 -18.58 14.54
CA GLY A 35 4.27 -18.90 13.89
C GLY A 35 4.41 -18.45 12.43
N ILE A 36 3.35 -17.87 11.84
CA ILE A 36 3.40 -17.26 10.50
C ILE A 36 3.69 -15.77 10.65
N ARG A 37 4.73 -15.31 9.97
CA ARG A 37 5.07 -13.89 9.89
C ARG A 37 4.95 -13.40 8.45
N PRO A 38 4.19 -12.32 8.21
CA PRO A 38 4.07 -11.76 6.87
C PRO A 38 5.39 -11.10 6.46
N SER A 39 5.77 -11.26 5.20
CA SER A 39 6.98 -10.64 4.63
C SER A 39 6.69 -9.40 3.81
N MET A 40 5.46 -9.22 3.36
CA MET A 40 5.02 -8.10 2.54
C MET A 40 3.52 -7.91 2.67
N LEU A 41 3.07 -6.66 2.56
CA LEU A 41 1.66 -6.32 2.47
C LEU A 41 1.31 -5.83 1.06
N ILE A 42 0.24 -6.35 0.51
CA ILE A 42 -0.38 -5.84 -0.71
C ILE A 42 -1.79 -5.35 -0.37
N SER A 43 -2.03 -4.07 -0.59
CA SER A 43 -3.33 -3.44 -0.40
C SER A 43 -4.01 -3.20 -1.75
N GLY A 44 -5.23 -3.65 -1.90
CA GLY A 44 -5.99 -3.51 -3.13
C GLY A 44 -6.46 -4.85 -3.69
N ILE A 45 -6.95 -4.91 -4.92
CA ILE A 45 -6.85 -3.85 -5.94
C ILE A 45 -8.01 -2.88 -5.80
N ASN A 46 -7.70 -1.59 -5.76
CA ASN A 46 -8.69 -0.52 -5.73
C ASN A 46 -9.35 -0.34 -7.10
N LEU A 47 -10.65 -0.22 -7.17
CA LEU A 47 -11.36 0.21 -8.36
C LEU A 47 -11.32 1.73 -8.45
N GLY A 48 -10.62 2.24 -9.44
CA GLY A 48 -10.30 3.65 -9.60
C GLY A 48 -8.83 3.97 -9.30
N PRO A 49 -8.28 4.99 -9.94
CA PRO A 49 -6.88 5.37 -9.72
C PRO A 49 -6.67 6.03 -8.36
N ASN A 50 -5.50 5.84 -7.78
CA ASN A 50 -5.01 6.58 -6.63
C ASN A 50 -3.84 7.48 -7.07
N LEU A 51 -4.18 8.63 -7.64
CA LEU A 51 -3.25 9.59 -8.22
C LEU A 51 -3.39 10.96 -7.54
N SER A 52 -2.28 11.69 -7.43
CA SER A 52 -2.31 13.05 -6.91
C SER A 52 -2.96 13.14 -5.52
N GLN A 53 -4.05 13.89 -5.35
CA GLN A 53 -4.77 14.06 -4.09
C GLN A 53 -5.48 12.79 -3.63
N ASP A 54 -5.86 11.90 -4.53
CA ASP A 54 -6.52 10.64 -4.18
C ASP A 54 -5.70 9.85 -3.15
N VAL A 55 -4.37 9.95 -3.23
CA VAL A 55 -3.43 9.30 -2.30
C VAL A 55 -3.71 9.68 -0.84
N TYR A 56 -4.14 10.91 -0.57
CA TYR A 56 -4.42 11.39 0.79
C TYR A 56 -5.76 10.90 1.35
N HIS A 57 -6.66 10.47 0.49
CA HIS A 57 -8.02 10.05 0.85
C HIS A 57 -8.22 8.53 0.65
N SER A 58 -7.23 7.84 0.09
CA SER A 58 -7.33 6.44 -0.26
C SER A 58 -7.08 5.53 0.94
N GLY A 59 -8.07 4.69 1.26
CA GLY A 59 -7.89 3.60 2.21
C GLY A 59 -6.86 2.58 1.75
N THR A 60 -6.79 2.30 0.45
CA THR A 60 -5.83 1.38 -0.16
C THR A 60 -4.38 1.86 0.05
N VAL A 61 -4.13 3.14 -0.23
CA VAL A 61 -2.80 3.74 -0.03
C VAL A 61 -2.47 3.85 1.45
N ALA A 62 -3.46 4.22 2.27
CA ALA A 62 -3.28 4.34 3.70
C ALA A 62 -2.91 3.01 4.36
N ALA A 63 -3.51 1.90 3.94
CA ALA A 63 -3.16 0.56 4.44
C ALA A 63 -1.72 0.16 4.10
N ALA A 64 -1.26 0.43 2.88
CA ALA A 64 0.14 0.18 2.51
C ALA A 64 1.10 1.05 3.33
N LYS A 65 0.76 2.32 3.53
CA LYS A 65 1.52 3.23 4.38
C LYS A 65 1.55 2.75 5.84
N GLU A 66 0.42 2.27 6.36
CA GLU A 66 0.32 1.73 7.73
C GLU A 66 1.26 0.54 7.91
N ALA A 67 1.30 -0.39 6.96
CA ALA A 67 2.24 -1.51 7.00
C ALA A 67 3.71 -1.05 7.04
N GLY A 68 4.03 0.02 6.31
CA GLY A 68 5.36 0.65 6.38
C GLY A 68 5.71 1.15 7.77
N LEU A 69 4.73 1.64 8.54
CA LEU A 69 4.95 2.02 9.94
C LEU A 69 5.32 0.84 10.84
N TYR A 70 5.03 -0.38 10.43
CA TYR A 70 5.47 -1.61 11.09
C TYR A 70 6.79 -2.15 10.52
N GLY A 71 7.44 -1.42 9.64
CA GLY A 71 8.70 -1.85 9.01
C GLY A 71 8.51 -2.86 7.88
N MET A 72 7.31 -2.98 7.33
CA MET A 72 6.96 -3.98 6.33
C MET A 72 6.96 -3.39 4.91
N PRO A 73 7.66 -4.02 3.95
CA PRO A 73 7.52 -3.65 2.55
C PRO A 73 6.06 -3.77 2.10
N SER A 74 5.57 -2.78 1.38
CA SER A 74 4.16 -2.77 1.02
C SER A 74 3.87 -2.11 -0.33
N ILE A 75 2.78 -2.57 -0.95
CA ILE A 75 2.32 -2.12 -2.25
C ILE A 75 0.84 -1.77 -2.15
N ALA A 76 0.49 -0.54 -2.53
CA ALA A 76 -0.88 -0.16 -2.85
C ALA A 76 -1.11 -0.38 -4.34
N SER A 77 -2.12 -1.14 -4.73
CA SER A 77 -2.44 -1.41 -6.12
C SER A 77 -3.82 -0.90 -6.50
N SER A 78 -3.91 -0.26 -7.66
CA SER A 78 -5.12 0.36 -8.16
C SER A 78 -5.30 0.08 -9.65
N TRP A 79 -6.51 -0.29 -10.03
CA TRP A 79 -6.97 -0.32 -11.39
C TRP A 79 -7.34 1.10 -11.80
N ALA A 80 -6.64 1.69 -12.76
CA ALA A 80 -6.83 3.09 -13.14
C ALA A 80 -8.03 3.29 -14.08
N SER A 81 -9.14 2.60 -13.78
CA SER A 81 -10.46 2.73 -14.41
C SER A 81 -11.53 2.60 -13.34
N PHE A 82 -12.68 3.23 -13.56
CA PHE A 82 -13.89 3.02 -12.74
C PHE A 82 -14.80 1.91 -13.28
N ASP A 83 -14.47 1.38 -14.45
CA ASP A 83 -15.07 0.20 -15.00
C ASP A 83 -14.28 -1.04 -14.51
N PRO A 84 -14.92 -2.02 -13.86
CA PRO A 84 -14.26 -3.22 -13.38
C PRO A 84 -13.78 -4.15 -14.51
N ASP A 85 -14.30 -3.98 -15.72
CA ASP A 85 -13.90 -4.80 -16.86
C ASP A 85 -12.41 -4.61 -17.17
N GLY A 86 -11.69 -5.72 -17.24
CA GLY A 86 -10.24 -5.73 -17.46
C GLY A 86 -9.39 -5.59 -16.20
N MET A 87 -9.99 -5.63 -15.00
CA MET A 87 -9.23 -5.56 -13.73
C MET A 87 -8.20 -6.69 -13.59
N GLU A 88 -8.36 -7.80 -14.28
CA GLU A 88 -7.38 -8.89 -14.35
C GLU A 88 -6.00 -8.42 -14.83
N ILE A 89 -5.94 -7.36 -15.64
CA ILE A 89 -4.68 -6.72 -16.05
C ILE A 89 -3.96 -6.12 -14.84
N ALA A 90 -4.69 -5.52 -13.91
CA ALA A 90 -4.12 -5.00 -12.69
C ALA A 90 -3.69 -6.12 -11.73
N ILE A 91 -4.41 -7.24 -11.70
CA ILE A 91 -3.98 -8.43 -10.97
C ILE A 91 -2.65 -8.94 -11.52
N GLU A 92 -2.56 -9.12 -12.83
CA GLU A 92 -1.33 -9.56 -13.49
C GLU A 92 -0.16 -8.62 -13.19
N ALA A 93 -0.35 -7.32 -13.38
CA ALA A 93 0.67 -6.32 -13.09
C ALA A 93 1.11 -6.36 -11.61
N THR A 94 0.15 -6.50 -10.68
CA THR A 94 0.47 -6.57 -9.26
C THR A 94 1.27 -7.83 -8.93
N VAL A 95 0.85 -8.98 -9.42
CA VAL A 95 1.58 -10.24 -9.19
C VAL A 95 2.99 -10.16 -9.77
N ASN A 96 3.15 -9.62 -10.98
CA ASN A 96 4.47 -9.50 -11.60
C ASN A 96 5.41 -8.60 -10.79
N ILE A 97 4.95 -7.46 -10.27
CA ILE A 97 5.80 -6.60 -9.46
C ILE A 97 6.12 -7.23 -8.11
N VAL A 98 5.16 -7.92 -7.47
CA VAL A 98 5.39 -8.67 -6.23
C VAL A 98 6.46 -9.73 -6.43
N LEU A 99 6.34 -10.56 -7.48
CA LEU A 99 7.33 -11.61 -7.78
C LEU A 99 8.72 -11.02 -8.04
N ASN A 100 8.80 -9.84 -8.65
CA ASN A 100 10.08 -9.16 -8.84
C ASN A 100 10.64 -8.61 -7.52
N CYS A 101 9.80 -8.08 -6.64
CA CYS A 101 10.22 -7.66 -5.30
C CYS A 101 10.76 -8.85 -4.49
N LEU A 102 10.06 -9.98 -4.51
CA LEU A 102 10.49 -11.20 -3.78
C LEU A 102 11.84 -11.76 -4.22
N LYS A 103 12.29 -11.46 -5.44
CA LYS A 103 13.63 -11.86 -5.93
C LYS A 103 14.77 -11.04 -5.33
N VAL A 104 14.48 -9.83 -4.86
CA VAL A 104 15.48 -8.87 -4.41
C VAL A 104 15.38 -8.52 -2.93
N LEU A 105 14.25 -8.86 -2.32
CA LEU A 105 14.05 -8.71 -0.88
C LEU A 105 14.75 -9.85 -0.14
N ASP A 106 15.36 -9.52 0.98
CA ASP A 106 15.72 -10.51 1.95
C ASP A 106 14.44 -11.11 2.53
N LEU A 107 14.30 -12.44 2.40
CA LEU A 107 13.07 -13.14 2.83
C LEU A 107 12.99 -13.32 4.34
N GLU A 108 13.99 -12.86 5.08
CA GLU A 108 13.85 -12.75 6.53
C GLU A 108 12.69 -11.81 6.86
N PRO A 109 11.72 -12.26 7.68
CA PRO A 109 10.62 -11.38 8.05
C PRO A 109 11.19 -10.09 8.64
N PRO A 110 10.67 -8.93 8.23
CA PRO A 110 11.13 -7.67 8.79
C PRO A 110 10.98 -7.73 10.31
N HIS A 111 11.95 -7.16 11.03
CA HIS A 111 11.76 -6.89 12.43
C HIS A 111 10.59 -5.91 12.53
N VAL A 112 9.41 -6.44 12.75
CA VAL A 112 8.23 -5.63 13.03
C VAL A 112 8.57 -4.83 14.29
N LEU A 113 8.67 -3.53 14.15
CA LEU A 113 8.88 -2.65 15.28
C LEU A 113 7.65 -2.81 16.17
N GLU A 114 7.81 -3.42 17.34
CA GLU A 114 6.72 -3.54 18.30
C GLU A 114 6.20 -2.13 18.60
N ARG A 115 4.91 -1.94 18.46
CA ARG A 115 4.26 -0.62 18.59
C ARG A 115 4.51 0.02 19.95
N GLU A 116 4.70 -0.80 20.97
CA GLU A 116 5.00 -0.39 22.35
C GLU A 116 6.32 0.39 22.47
N ASN A 117 7.27 0.18 21.57
CA ASN A 117 8.56 0.88 21.58
C ASN A 117 8.55 2.18 20.74
N ARG A 118 7.43 2.52 20.13
CA ARG A 118 7.30 3.74 19.33
C ARG A 118 6.94 4.94 20.19
N THR A 119 7.90 5.47 20.90
CA THR A 119 7.77 6.84 21.37
C THR A 119 8.05 7.76 20.17
N GLY A 120 7.10 8.65 19.85
CA GLY A 120 7.17 9.47 18.62
C GLY A 120 8.42 10.36 18.44
N LYS A 121 9.35 10.32 19.38
CA LYS A 121 10.63 11.02 19.31
C LYS A 121 11.78 10.17 18.76
N GLU A 122 11.75 8.86 18.94
CA GLU A 122 12.82 7.96 18.46
C GLU A 122 12.66 7.67 16.98
N TYR A 123 11.44 7.72 16.51
CA TYR A 123 11.08 7.41 15.14
C TYR A 123 11.63 8.41 14.11
N LEU A 124 11.70 9.69 14.47
CA LEU A 124 12.17 10.76 13.58
C LEU A 124 13.71 10.83 13.50
N SER A 125 14.43 10.25 14.45
CA SER A 125 15.88 10.29 14.47
C SER A 125 16.57 9.21 13.62
N SER A 126 15.83 8.16 13.25
CA SER A 126 16.33 7.04 12.45
C SER A 126 16.04 7.16 10.95
N TRP A 127 15.25 8.15 10.54
CA TRP A 127 15.08 8.41 9.12
C TRP A 127 16.42 8.86 8.53
N PRO A 128 16.92 8.18 7.49
CA PRO A 128 18.04 8.72 6.79
C PRO A 128 17.65 10.13 6.35
N ASP A 129 18.53 11.06 6.59
CA ASP A 129 18.42 12.44 6.11
C ASP A 129 18.51 12.40 4.58
N ILE A 130 17.47 11.84 3.98
CA ILE A 130 17.29 11.87 2.53
C ILE A 130 16.88 13.31 2.27
N GLU A 131 17.91 14.19 2.18
CA GLU A 131 17.70 15.44 1.51
C GLU A 131 16.83 15.15 0.31
N ARG A 132 15.84 15.97 0.03
CA ARG A 132 14.85 15.89 -1.07
C ARG A 132 15.53 15.74 -2.45
N LYS A 133 16.49 14.87 -2.56
CA LYS A 133 17.07 14.46 -3.84
C LYS A 133 16.03 13.62 -4.53
N ASP A 134 15.74 14.01 -5.74
CA ASP A 134 14.86 13.24 -6.62
C ASP A 134 15.11 11.74 -6.46
N ALA A 135 14.06 10.97 -6.21
CA ALA A 135 14.14 9.51 -6.11
C ALA A 135 14.84 8.88 -7.34
N LEU A 136 14.82 9.58 -8.47
CA LEU A 136 15.52 9.20 -9.70
C LEU A 136 17.05 9.32 -9.60
N SER A 137 17.58 10.12 -8.68
CA SER A 137 19.01 10.26 -8.44
C SER A 137 19.51 9.48 -7.23
N THR A 138 18.61 8.84 -6.48
CA THR A 138 18.96 8.03 -5.33
C THR A 138 19.54 6.69 -5.80
N PRO A 139 20.68 6.25 -5.26
CA PRO A 139 21.23 4.94 -5.58
C PRO A 139 20.20 3.82 -5.35
N SER A 140 20.10 2.88 -6.30
CA SER A 140 19.10 1.82 -6.27
C SER A 140 19.15 0.94 -5.00
N ASN A 141 20.33 0.75 -4.42
CA ASN A 141 20.50 0.02 -3.17
C ASN A 141 19.87 0.75 -1.95
N LEU A 142 19.85 2.08 -1.94
CA LEU A 142 19.16 2.84 -0.88
C LEU A 142 17.65 2.77 -1.05
N VAL A 143 17.15 2.86 -2.28
CA VAL A 143 15.73 2.68 -2.58
C VAL A 143 15.26 1.30 -2.14
N LEU A 144 16.03 0.26 -2.46
CA LEU A 144 15.72 -1.11 -2.05
C LEU A 144 15.69 -1.25 -0.53
N LYS A 145 16.68 -0.72 0.17
CA LYS A 145 16.72 -0.73 1.64
C LYS A 145 15.52 -0.02 2.25
N ALA A 146 15.18 1.16 1.75
CA ALA A 146 14.02 1.92 2.21
C ALA A 146 12.71 1.17 1.97
N PHE A 147 12.61 0.42 0.87
CA PHE A 147 11.46 -0.44 0.61
C PHE A 147 11.41 -1.65 1.56
N GLN A 148 12.55 -2.32 1.80
CA GLN A 148 12.65 -3.45 2.72
C GLN A 148 12.30 -3.07 4.17
N SER A 149 12.70 -1.87 4.61
CA SER A 149 12.42 -1.38 5.96
C SER A 149 11.03 -0.76 6.13
N GLY A 150 10.23 -0.70 5.07
CA GLY A 150 8.92 -0.04 5.09
C GLY A 150 8.96 1.49 5.10
N GLU A 151 10.14 2.10 5.00
CA GLU A 151 10.28 3.56 4.88
C GLU A 151 9.72 4.08 3.55
N LEU A 152 9.68 3.21 2.56
CA LEU A 152 9.12 3.47 1.25
C LEU A 152 8.12 2.39 0.90
N PHE A 153 6.97 2.77 0.39
CA PHE A 153 5.99 1.86 -0.18
C PHE A 153 5.75 2.17 -1.67
N LEU A 154 5.25 1.21 -2.40
CA LEU A 154 4.90 1.40 -3.81
C LEU A 154 3.42 1.74 -3.95
N ASN A 155 3.11 2.76 -4.74
CA ASN A 155 1.74 3.07 -5.18
C ASN A 155 1.62 2.76 -6.67
N LEU A 156 1.10 1.58 -6.98
CA LEU A 156 0.93 1.07 -8.34
C LEU A 156 -0.43 1.48 -8.89
N ASN A 157 -0.43 2.13 -10.05
CA ASN A 157 -1.64 2.43 -10.81
C ASN A 157 -1.53 1.80 -12.19
N VAL A 158 -2.45 0.90 -12.52
CA VAL A 158 -2.42 0.10 -13.74
C VAL A 158 -3.50 0.58 -14.70
N PRO A 159 -3.12 1.16 -15.85
CA PRO A 159 -4.08 1.63 -16.84
C PRO A 159 -4.68 0.46 -17.66
N PRO A 160 -5.86 0.63 -18.26
CA PRO A 160 -6.51 -0.39 -19.08
C PRO A 160 -5.67 -0.92 -20.26
N HIS A 161 -4.72 -0.12 -20.72
CA HIS A 161 -3.83 -0.49 -21.83
C HIS A 161 -2.40 -0.72 -21.35
N TRP A 162 -2.22 -1.34 -20.19
CA TRP A 162 -0.90 -1.69 -19.70
C TRP A 162 -0.21 -2.66 -20.65
N ASN A 163 1.03 -2.36 -20.97
CA ASN A 163 1.84 -3.08 -21.96
C ASN A 163 2.99 -3.89 -21.36
N GLY A 164 2.90 -4.23 -20.07
CA GLY A 164 3.95 -4.97 -19.36
C GLY A 164 5.08 -4.11 -18.80
N LEU A 165 5.10 -2.80 -19.06
CA LEU A 165 6.16 -1.90 -18.62
C LEU A 165 5.73 -1.10 -17.38
N TYR A 166 6.65 -0.98 -16.43
CA TYR A 166 6.50 -0.11 -15.27
C TYR A 166 7.31 1.17 -15.46
N LYS A 167 6.77 2.26 -14.97
CA LYS A 167 7.44 3.56 -14.97
C LYS A 167 7.31 4.19 -13.60
N THR A 168 8.41 4.71 -13.07
CA THR A 168 8.37 5.57 -11.89
C THR A 168 7.81 6.92 -12.26
N THR A 169 6.96 7.47 -11.40
CA THR A 169 6.33 8.76 -11.59
C THR A 169 6.47 9.59 -10.33
N ARG A 170 6.18 10.88 -10.42
CA ARG A 170 6.04 11.77 -9.27
C ARG A 170 4.57 11.95 -8.95
N LEU A 171 4.29 12.15 -7.67
CA LEU A 171 2.94 12.55 -7.26
C LEU A 171 2.62 13.90 -7.90
N GLY A 172 1.57 13.90 -8.72
CA GLY A 172 1.09 15.10 -9.38
C GLY A 172 0.30 16.00 -8.42
N MET A 173 -0.13 17.15 -8.93
CA MET A 173 -1.02 18.07 -8.23
C MET A 173 -2.34 18.16 -9.02
N ARG A 174 -3.34 17.41 -8.60
CA ARG A 174 -4.71 17.50 -9.13
C ARG A 174 -5.58 18.08 -8.03
N TRP A 175 -6.37 19.09 -8.37
CA TRP A 175 -7.25 19.74 -7.43
C TRP A 175 -8.71 19.50 -7.81
N TYR A 176 -9.48 18.92 -6.90
CA TYR A 176 -10.91 18.77 -7.05
C TYR A 176 -11.60 20.02 -6.48
N ARG A 177 -12.24 20.81 -7.35
CA ARG A 177 -13.09 21.93 -6.95
C ARG A 177 -14.55 21.48 -7.00
N ASN A 178 -15.35 22.00 -6.08
CA ASN A 178 -16.79 21.70 -6.03
C ASN A 178 -17.09 20.20 -5.96
N ALA A 179 -16.28 19.46 -5.21
CA ALA A 179 -16.45 18.02 -5.04
C ALA A 179 -17.69 17.66 -4.21
N VAL A 180 -18.23 18.62 -3.47
CA VAL A 180 -19.41 18.44 -2.62
C VAL A 180 -20.62 19.08 -3.28
N LYS A 181 -21.71 18.33 -3.44
CA LYS A 181 -23.04 18.86 -3.78
C LYS A 181 -23.86 18.95 -2.50
N ILE A 182 -24.37 20.13 -2.22
CA ILE A 182 -25.30 20.35 -1.12
C ILE A 182 -26.71 20.18 -1.67
N GLY A 183 -27.50 19.26 -1.09
CA GLY A 183 -28.89 19.06 -1.46
C GLY A 183 -29.71 20.34 -1.22
N ASN A 184 -30.61 20.63 -2.14
CA ASN A 184 -31.50 21.80 -2.05
C ASN A 184 -32.73 21.58 -1.12
N ASP A 185 -32.85 20.37 -0.59
CA ASP A 185 -33.88 20.02 0.37
C ASP A 185 -33.32 20.26 1.79
N ASN A 186 -34.21 20.62 2.71
CA ASN A 186 -33.86 20.87 4.13
C ASN A 186 -33.24 19.63 4.85
N SER A 187 -32.76 18.65 4.12
CA SER A 187 -32.00 17.54 4.61
C SER A 187 -30.52 17.90 4.61
N SER A 188 -29.84 17.74 5.75
CA SER A 188 -28.40 17.96 5.91
C SER A 188 -27.59 16.88 5.18
N THR A 189 -27.97 16.51 3.96
CA THR A 189 -27.30 15.49 3.16
C THR A 189 -26.26 16.13 2.26
N PHE A 190 -25.02 15.63 2.38
CA PHE A 190 -23.91 15.97 1.53
C PHE A 190 -23.58 14.74 0.68
N THR A 191 -23.34 14.94 -0.61
CA THR A 191 -22.82 13.91 -1.51
C THR A 191 -21.43 14.36 -1.98
N ILE A 192 -20.47 13.51 -1.79
CA ILE A 192 -19.08 13.68 -2.28
C ILE A 192 -18.93 12.96 -3.61
#